data_801bfe3f3a84f903ea2e21ebd7b93f5a
#
_entry.id   801bfe3f3a84f903ea2e21ebd7b93f5a
#
_cell.length_a   1.000
_cell.length_b   1.000
_cell.length_c   1.000
_cell.angle_alpha   90.00
_cell.angle_beta   90.00
_cell.angle_gamma   90.00
#
_symmetry.space_group_name_H-M   'P 1'
#
loop_
_entity.id
_entity.type
_entity.pdbx_description
1 polymer ?
#
loop_
_entity_poly.entity_id
_entity_poly.type
_entity_poly.pdbx_seq_one_letter_code
_entity_poly.pdbx_strand_id
1 'polypeptide(L)'
;CSSDLRLFNTGKVDLTRTIALAGSEVKAPAYAQVKVGQQLTTLLNGRIATDKTVRVIDGNVMTGQKTTANGFLGAHSTEVNVIPEGDDVHEMLGWIMPRFDQFSTSRSYFSWLCGKKEYTLDARVKGGERHMIMSNEYDRVFPMDIFPEQLVKAIITGDIDRMEALGIYEVAPERSEEHTSELQSRQVI
;
A
#
# COMPACT_ATOMS: atom_id res chain seq x y z
N CYS A 1 -18.18 -6.94 18.22
CA CYS A 1 -17.79 -5.83 18.98
C CYS A 1 -18.86 -4.73 19.07
N SER A 2 -18.56 -3.41 18.91
CA SER A 2 -19.59 -2.37 19.12
C SER A 2 -20.73 -2.39 18.08
N SER A 3 -20.45 -2.76 16.84
CA SER A 3 -21.44 -2.95 15.77
C SER A 3 -22.42 -4.07 16.06
N ASP A 4 -21.94 -5.17 16.63
CA ASP A 4 -22.76 -6.34 16.94
C ASP A 4 -23.71 -6.04 18.11
N LEU A 5 -23.22 -5.36 19.14
CA LEU A 5 -24.05 -4.91 20.26
C LEU A 5 -25.15 -3.94 19.80
N ARG A 6 -24.87 -3.04 18.87
CA ARG A 6 -25.89 -2.16 18.29
C ARG A 6 -26.93 -2.94 17.50
N LEU A 7 -26.49 -3.94 16.69
CA LEU A 7 -27.43 -4.79 15.97
C LEU A 7 -28.42 -5.49 16.92
N PHE A 8 -27.89 -6.12 17.99
CA PHE A 8 -28.74 -6.82 18.95
C PHE A 8 -29.67 -5.88 19.75
N ASN A 9 -29.20 -4.68 20.08
CA ASN A 9 -30.01 -3.72 20.86
C ASN A 9 -31.01 -2.95 20.00
N THR A 10 -30.70 -2.67 18.74
CA THR A 10 -31.54 -1.78 17.89
C THR A 10 -32.16 -2.48 16.69
N GLY A 11 -31.80 -3.73 16.40
CA GLY A 11 -32.19 -4.47 15.20
C GLY A 11 -31.71 -3.87 13.88
N LYS A 12 -30.76 -2.92 13.93
CA LYS A 12 -30.20 -2.24 12.75
C LYS A 12 -28.68 -2.36 12.70
N VAL A 13 -28.17 -2.65 11.52
CA VAL A 13 -26.71 -2.66 11.28
C VAL A 13 -26.20 -1.23 11.18
N ASP A 14 -25.18 -0.90 11.96
CA ASP A 14 -24.49 0.38 11.87
C ASP A 14 -23.20 0.20 11.04
N LEU A 15 -23.23 0.70 9.82
CA LEU A 15 -22.11 0.68 8.89
C LEU A 15 -21.25 1.95 8.97
N THR A 16 -21.52 2.83 9.94
CA THR A 16 -20.76 4.07 10.10
C THR A 16 -19.41 3.78 10.75
N ARG A 17 -18.35 4.26 10.13
CA ARG A 17 -16.97 4.16 10.63
C ARG A 17 -16.30 5.52 10.62
N THR A 18 -15.37 5.71 11.54
CA THR A 18 -14.44 6.84 11.50
C THR A 18 -13.18 6.37 10.80
N ILE A 19 -12.81 7.06 9.73
CA ILE A 19 -11.58 6.81 8.98
C ILE A 19 -10.68 8.04 9.02
N ALA A 20 -9.38 7.82 8.89
CA ALA A 20 -8.40 8.89 8.71
C ALA A 20 -8.26 9.20 7.21
N LEU A 21 -8.27 10.46 6.86
CA LEU A 21 -7.85 10.95 5.55
C LEU A 21 -6.48 11.57 5.70
N ALA A 22 -5.47 10.99 5.05
CA ALA A 22 -4.06 11.37 5.17
C ALA A 22 -3.36 11.36 3.79
N GLY A 23 -2.08 11.70 3.80
CA GLY A 23 -1.24 11.76 2.61
C GLY A 23 -0.78 13.18 2.29
N SER A 24 0.33 13.28 1.56
CA SER A 24 0.96 14.56 1.24
C SER A 24 0.11 15.45 0.33
N GLU A 25 -0.79 14.85 -0.45
CA GLU A 25 -1.64 15.58 -1.39
C GLU A 25 -3.02 15.93 -0.82
N VAL A 26 -3.22 15.75 0.49
CA VAL A 26 -4.42 16.16 1.21
C VAL A 26 -4.20 17.54 1.83
N LYS A 27 -5.06 18.52 1.53
CA LYS A 27 -4.96 19.89 2.06
C LYS A 27 -4.94 19.96 3.59
N ALA A 28 -5.80 19.15 4.23
CA ALA A 28 -5.91 19.08 5.67
C ALA A 28 -6.23 17.64 6.07
N PRO A 29 -5.25 16.90 6.61
CA PRO A 29 -5.50 15.59 7.19
C PRO A 29 -6.57 15.68 8.30
N ALA A 30 -7.55 14.78 8.26
CA ALA A 30 -8.67 14.82 9.20
C ALA A 30 -9.31 13.44 9.36
N TYR A 31 -10.02 13.27 10.47
CA TYR A 31 -10.93 12.14 10.63
C TYR A 31 -12.29 12.46 10.04
N ALA A 32 -12.88 11.52 9.36
CA ALA A 32 -14.21 11.63 8.79
C ALA A 32 -15.08 10.43 9.17
N GLN A 33 -16.33 10.70 9.47
CA GLN A 33 -17.34 9.64 9.62
C GLN A 33 -17.91 9.31 8.25
N VAL A 34 -17.80 8.07 7.85
CA VAL A 34 -18.21 7.56 6.54
C VAL A 34 -18.98 6.25 6.72
N LYS A 35 -19.74 5.88 5.72
CA LYS A 35 -20.34 4.54 5.66
C LYS A 35 -19.40 3.61 4.87
N VAL A 36 -19.32 2.37 5.33
CA VAL A 36 -18.66 1.31 4.57
C VAL A 36 -19.26 1.21 3.18
N GLY A 37 -18.42 1.11 2.15
CA GLY A 37 -18.87 1.12 0.76
C GLY A 37 -19.24 2.50 0.21
N GLN A 38 -18.97 3.58 0.94
CA GLN A 38 -19.18 4.94 0.44
C GLN A 38 -18.21 5.25 -0.68
N GLN A 39 -18.67 5.97 -1.69
CA GLN A 39 -17.81 6.42 -2.79
C GLN A 39 -16.77 7.44 -2.29
N LEU A 40 -15.52 7.23 -2.66
CA LEU A 40 -14.41 8.07 -2.22
C LEU A 40 -14.45 9.49 -2.77
N THR A 41 -15.12 9.72 -3.90
CA THR A 41 -15.30 11.05 -4.48
C THR A 41 -15.91 12.03 -3.47
N THR A 42 -16.89 11.60 -2.69
CA THR A 42 -17.55 12.46 -1.69
C THR A 42 -16.60 12.85 -0.56
N LEU A 43 -15.67 11.96 -0.21
CA LEU A 43 -14.66 12.19 0.81
C LEU A 43 -13.54 13.09 0.31
N LEU A 44 -13.09 12.89 -0.94
CA LEU A 44 -11.94 13.57 -1.53
C LEU A 44 -12.27 14.93 -2.15
N ASN A 45 -13.54 15.19 -2.46
CA ASN A 45 -13.96 16.40 -3.15
C ASN A 45 -13.51 17.67 -2.39
N GLY A 46 -12.77 18.52 -3.09
CA GLY A 46 -12.23 19.77 -2.54
C GLY A 46 -11.10 19.60 -1.49
N ARG A 47 -10.72 18.38 -1.15
CA ARG A 47 -9.68 18.08 -0.14
C ARG A 47 -8.32 17.75 -0.74
N ILE A 48 -8.24 17.48 -2.04
CA ILE A 48 -6.97 17.26 -2.73
C ILE A 48 -6.27 18.61 -2.95
N ALA A 49 -4.97 18.66 -2.66
CA ALA A 49 -4.18 19.89 -2.67
C ALA A 49 -3.59 20.22 -4.05
N THR A 50 -3.52 19.25 -4.96
CA THR A 50 -2.81 19.36 -6.23
C THR A 50 -3.72 19.04 -7.41
N ASP A 51 -3.38 19.62 -8.56
CA ASP A 51 -3.98 19.26 -9.86
C ASP A 51 -3.19 18.16 -10.58
N LYS A 52 -2.09 17.69 -9.98
CA LYS A 52 -1.27 16.59 -10.52
C LYS A 52 -1.97 15.26 -10.36
N THR A 53 -1.50 14.27 -11.11
CA THR A 53 -1.95 12.87 -10.96
C THR A 53 -1.63 12.36 -9.56
N VAL A 54 -2.65 11.91 -8.86
CA VAL A 54 -2.53 11.38 -7.51
C VAL A 54 -2.90 9.91 -7.46
N ARG A 55 -2.22 9.19 -6.59
CA ARG A 55 -2.57 7.83 -6.21
C ARG A 55 -3.44 7.87 -4.97
N VAL A 56 -4.64 7.35 -5.08
CA VAL A 56 -5.53 7.11 -3.95
C VAL A 56 -5.34 5.68 -3.48
N ILE A 57 -5.08 5.52 -2.20
CA ILE A 57 -4.83 4.23 -1.56
C ILE A 57 -5.90 4.03 -0.50
N ASP A 58 -6.63 2.93 -0.62
CA ASP A 58 -7.56 2.46 0.39
C ASP A 58 -6.79 1.62 1.42
N GLY A 59 -6.57 2.18 2.60
CA GLY A 59 -5.64 1.68 3.59
C GLY A 59 -4.35 2.50 3.70
N ASN A 60 -3.34 1.95 4.36
CA ASN A 60 -2.06 2.63 4.52
C ASN A 60 -1.20 2.55 3.24
N VAL A 61 -0.17 3.38 3.17
CA VAL A 61 0.69 3.48 1.97
C VAL A 61 1.47 2.18 1.70
N MET A 62 1.71 1.36 2.72
CA MET A 62 2.54 0.16 2.63
C MET A 62 1.74 -1.10 2.23
N THR A 63 0.52 -1.24 2.77
CA THR A 63 -0.29 -2.46 2.63
C THR A 63 -1.64 -2.22 1.96
N GLY A 64 -2.03 -0.95 1.79
CA GLY A 64 -3.32 -0.58 1.19
C GLY A 64 -3.38 -0.88 -0.31
N GLN A 65 -4.60 -0.90 -0.82
CA GLN A 65 -4.86 -1.16 -2.23
C GLN A 65 -4.99 0.14 -3.03
N LYS A 66 -4.35 0.20 -4.20
CA LYS A 66 -4.56 1.31 -5.13
C LYS A 66 -6.01 1.31 -5.59
N THR A 67 -6.64 2.45 -5.44
CA THR A 67 -8.01 2.69 -5.90
C THR A 67 -8.09 3.97 -6.72
N THR A 68 -9.25 4.25 -7.26
CA THR A 68 -9.51 5.51 -7.98
C THR A 68 -10.34 6.44 -7.11
N ALA A 69 -10.34 7.74 -7.43
CA ALA A 69 -11.20 8.70 -6.75
C ALA A 69 -12.70 8.34 -6.83
N ASN A 70 -13.11 7.63 -7.89
CA ASN A 70 -14.47 7.12 -8.08
C ASN A 70 -14.71 5.75 -7.44
N GLY A 71 -13.69 5.14 -6.81
CA GLY A 71 -13.81 3.88 -6.12
C GLY A 71 -14.64 3.97 -4.84
N PHE A 72 -14.77 2.85 -4.19
CA PHE A 72 -15.55 2.71 -2.95
C PHE A 72 -14.64 2.32 -1.80
N LEU A 73 -14.99 2.79 -0.60
CA LEU A 73 -14.28 2.46 0.62
C LEU A 73 -14.44 0.99 0.96
N GLY A 74 -13.33 0.30 1.18
CA GLY A 74 -13.29 -1.10 1.59
C GLY A 74 -13.92 -1.34 2.97
N ALA A 75 -14.37 -2.57 3.19
CA ALA A 75 -15.06 -2.94 4.43
C ALA A 75 -14.15 -2.87 5.67
N HIS A 76 -12.87 -3.09 5.51
CA HIS A 76 -11.90 -3.13 6.61
C HIS A 76 -11.00 -1.90 6.69
N SER A 77 -11.13 -0.97 5.74
CA SER A 77 -10.29 0.23 5.69
C SER A 77 -10.55 1.16 6.86
N THR A 78 -9.47 1.59 7.48
CA THR A 78 -9.45 2.54 8.61
C THR A 78 -8.91 3.91 8.19
N GLU A 79 -8.26 3.97 7.05
CA GLU A 79 -7.64 5.19 6.51
C GLU A 79 -7.68 5.20 4.98
N VAL A 80 -7.61 6.39 4.43
CA VAL A 80 -7.44 6.64 3.00
C VAL A 80 -6.26 7.58 2.83
N ASN A 81 -5.28 7.18 2.05
CA ASN A 81 -4.07 7.94 1.79
C ASN A 81 -4.04 8.45 0.35
N VAL A 82 -3.61 9.71 0.18
CA VAL A 82 -3.44 10.32 -1.15
C VAL A 82 -2.01 10.81 -1.27
N ILE A 83 -1.28 10.23 -2.23
CA ILE A 83 0.12 10.54 -2.51
C ILE A 83 0.32 10.86 -4.00
N PRO A 84 1.42 11.52 -4.41
CA PRO A 84 1.72 11.71 -5.83
C PRO A 84 1.90 10.38 -6.55
N GLU A 85 1.34 10.24 -7.74
CA GLU A 85 1.57 9.05 -8.60
C GLU A 85 3.02 9.00 -9.10
N GLY A 86 3.62 10.17 -9.39
CA GLY A 86 5.02 10.25 -9.80
C GLY A 86 5.28 9.85 -11.26
N ASP A 87 4.25 9.89 -12.13
CA ASP A 87 4.36 9.54 -13.56
C ASP A 87 5.10 10.60 -14.38
N ASP A 88 5.37 11.76 -13.79
CA ASP A 88 5.97 12.91 -14.44
C ASP A 88 7.48 12.76 -14.66
N VAL A 89 8.14 11.85 -13.98
CA VAL A 89 9.59 11.64 -14.05
C VAL A 89 9.95 10.17 -14.11
N HIS A 90 10.68 9.78 -15.15
CA HIS A 90 11.30 8.47 -15.28
C HIS A 90 12.80 8.52 -14.95
N GLU A 91 13.21 7.82 -13.91
CA GLU A 91 14.59 7.79 -13.48
C GLU A 91 15.23 6.43 -13.84
N MET A 92 16.18 6.43 -14.77
CA MET A 92 16.88 5.19 -15.16
C MET A 92 17.96 4.77 -14.16
N LEU A 93 18.69 5.73 -13.58
CA LEU A 93 19.79 5.51 -12.64
C LEU A 93 19.46 5.98 -11.22
N GLY A 94 18.21 6.04 -10.86
CA GLY A 94 17.76 6.56 -9.58
C GLY A 94 18.28 5.78 -8.35
N TRP A 95 18.64 4.52 -8.52
CA TRP A 95 19.18 3.67 -7.47
C TRP A 95 20.62 4.01 -7.07
N ILE A 96 21.40 4.73 -7.91
CA ILE A 96 22.77 5.17 -7.61
C ILE A 96 22.84 6.61 -7.10
N MET A 97 21.72 7.34 -7.15
CA MET A 97 21.67 8.75 -6.74
C MET A 97 21.84 8.90 -5.23
N PRO A 98 22.70 9.83 -4.77
CA PRO A 98 22.79 10.19 -3.36
C PRO A 98 21.56 11.01 -2.95
N ARG A 99 20.53 10.38 -2.48
CA ARG A 99 19.28 11.04 -2.11
C ARG A 99 19.30 11.44 -0.64
N PHE A 100 19.23 12.73 -0.37
CA PHE A 100 19.20 13.27 0.99
C PHE A 100 17.78 13.49 1.52
N ASP A 101 16.79 13.41 0.65
CA ASP A 101 15.38 13.73 0.89
C ASP A 101 14.46 12.49 0.90
N GLN A 102 15.02 11.30 0.73
CA GLN A 102 14.22 10.07 0.64
C GLN A 102 14.60 9.08 1.73
N PHE A 103 13.59 8.41 2.26
CA PHE A 103 13.77 7.36 3.23
C PHE A 103 14.41 6.11 2.61
N SER A 104 15.31 5.49 3.34
CA SER A 104 15.91 4.21 2.97
C SER A 104 16.11 3.35 4.21
N THR A 105 15.46 2.19 4.26
CA THR A 105 15.56 1.25 5.37
C THR A 105 16.97 0.67 5.51
N SER A 106 17.60 0.33 4.39
CA SER A 106 18.95 -0.25 4.35
C SER A 106 20.07 0.79 4.29
N ARG A 107 19.73 2.09 4.43
CA ARG A 107 20.67 3.21 4.34
C ARG A 107 21.40 3.30 3.00
N SER A 108 20.76 2.87 1.91
CA SER A 108 21.31 3.00 0.54
C SER A 108 21.42 4.46 0.12
N TYR A 109 20.55 5.33 0.65
CA TYR A 109 20.62 6.78 0.44
C TYR A 109 21.26 7.48 1.63
N PHE A 110 21.86 8.65 1.40
CA PHE A 110 22.54 9.42 2.44
C PHE A 110 21.61 10.25 3.33
N SER A 111 20.31 10.08 3.20
CA SER A 111 19.31 10.79 4.01
C SER A 111 19.47 10.57 5.53
N TRP A 112 20.04 9.46 5.94
CA TRP A 112 20.34 9.18 7.35
C TRP A 112 21.37 10.12 7.97
N LEU A 113 22.19 10.81 7.17
CA LEU A 113 23.14 11.82 7.61
C LEU A 113 22.44 13.15 8.00
N CYS A 114 21.22 13.38 7.51
CA CYS A 114 20.51 14.65 7.67
C CYS A 114 19.70 14.77 8.96
N GLY A 115 19.80 13.82 9.90
CA GLY A 115 19.05 13.81 11.15
C GLY A 115 17.57 13.44 10.98
N LYS A 116 16.74 13.85 11.94
CA LYS A 116 15.29 13.59 11.86
C LYS A 116 14.65 14.49 10.80
N LYS A 117 13.99 13.87 9.84
CA LYS A 117 13.33 14.55 8.70
C LYS A 117 11.99 13.89 8.42
N GLU A 118 11.03 14.68 8.02
CA GLU A 118 9.79 14.17 7.44
C GLU A 118 10.02 13.88 5.95
N TYR A 119 9.54 12.75 5.50
CA TYR A 119 9.68 12.32 4.11
C TYR A 119 8.32 12.35 3.42
N THR A 120 8.28 12.92 2.22
CA THR A 120 7.11 12.85 1.35
C THR A 120 7.22 11.60 0.51
N LEU A 121 6.28 10.66 0.70
CA LEU A 121 6.21 9.44 -0.09
C LEU A 121 5.56 9.73 -1.44
N ASP A 122 6.05 9.07 -2.47
CA ASP A 122 5.47 9.04 -3.81
C ASP A 122 5.42 7.58 -4.32
N ALA A 123 4.66 7.34 -5.39
CA ALA A 123 4.56 6.03 -6.00
C ALA A 123 5.55 5.80 -7.15
N ARG A 124 6.56 6.64 -7.26
CA ARG A 124 7.56 6.61 -8.32
C ARG A 124 8.50 5.41 -8.17
N VAL A 125 8.78 4.74 -9.28
CA VAL A 125 9.88 3.79 -9.37
C VAL A 125 11.20 4.56 -9.43
N LYS A 126 12.06 4.40 -8.43
CA LYS A 126 13.32 5.13 -8.28
C LYS A 126 14.49 4.37 -8.88
N GLY A 127 14.40 4.08 -10.14
CA GLY A 127 15.38 3.33 -10.92
C GLY A 127 14.77 2.76 -12.18
N GLY A 128 15.55 2.04 -12.99
CA GLY A 128 15.04 1.31 -14.14
C GLY A 128 14.22 0.10 -13.71
N GLU A 129 13.25 -0.27 -14.50
CA GLU A 129 12.50 -1.52 -14.29
C GLU A 129 13.47 -2.71 -14.29
N ARG A 130 13.33 -3.57 -13.30
CA ARG A 130 14.14 -4.78 -13.13
C ARG A 130 13.25 -6.00 -13.08
N HIS A 131 13.74 -7.09 -13.63
CA HIS A 131 13.11 -8.38 -13.46
C HIS A 131 13.21 -8.82 -12.00
N MET A 132 12.22 -9.55 -11.53
CA MET A 132 12.25 -10.17 -10.21
C MET A 132 13.44 -11.13 -10.11
N ILE A 133 14.33 -10.91 -9.16
CA ILE A 133 15.45 -11.80 -8.84
C ILE A 133 15.07 -12.71 -7.67
N MET A 134 15.71 -13.87 -7.60
CA MET A 134 15.58 -14.79 -6.47
C MET A 134 16.48 -14.30 -5.35
N SER A 135 15.92 -13.55 -4.42
CA SER A 135 16.66 -12.95 -3.29
C SER A 135 16.55 -13.74 -2.00
N ASN A 136 15.59 -14.68 -1.93
CA ASN A 136 15.16 -15.41 -0.74
C ASN A 136 14.67 -14.49 0.40
N GLU A 137 14.32 -13.24 0.12
CA GLU A 137 13.80 -12.33 1.13
C GLU A 137 12.37 -12.70 1.52
N TYR A 138 11.56 -13.14 0.56
CA TYR A 138 10.20 -13.59 0.83
C TYR A 138 10.19 -14.89 1.66
N ASP A 139 11.11 -15.83 1.39
CA ASP A 139 11.20 -17.10 2.10
C ASP A 139 11.50 -16.92 3.60
N ARG A 140 12.16 -15.81 3.96
CA ARG A 140 12.52 -15.52 5.36
C ARG A 140 11.36 -15.05 6.21
N VAL A 141 10.34 -14.48 5.60
CA VAL A 141 9.23 -13.80 6.31
C VAL A 141 7.88 -14.43 6.00
N PHE A 142 7.81 -15.31 5.02
CA PHE A 142 6.56 -15.94 4.64
C PHE A 142 6.16 -16.99 5.68
N PRO A 143 4.92 -16.95 6.21
CA PRO A 143 4.52 -17.77 7.34
C PRO A 143 4.19 -19.23 6.99
N MET A 144 4.18 -19.56 5.70
CA MET A 144 3.81 -20.89 5.19
C MET A 144 5.03 -21.60 4.58
N ASP A 145 5.06 -22.91 4.68
CA ASP A 145 6.12 -23.77 4.12
C ASP A 145 5.90 -24.00 2.62
N ILE A 146 5.98 -22.91 1.84
CA ILE A 146 5.94 -22.91 0.39
C ILE A 146 7.08 -22.04 -0.16
N PHE A 147 7.29 -22.09 -1.47
CA PHE A 147 8.32 -21.28 -2.14
C PHE A 147 7.72 -20.00 -2.75
N PRO A 148 7.56 -18.91 -1.99
CA PRO A 148 6.82 -17.73 -2.43
C PRO A 148 7.44 -17.06 -3.65
N GLU A 149 8.77 -16.96 -3.76
CA GLU A 149 9.41 -16.35 -4.93
C GLU A 149 9.17 -17.14 -6.21
N GLN A 150 9.18 -18.47 -6.13
CA GLN A 150 8.89 -19.33 -7.27
C GLN A 150 7.41 -19.27 -7.64
N LEU A 151 6.52 -19.22 -6.65
CA LEU A 151 5.09 -19.07 -6.87
C LEU A 151 4.77 -17.76 -7.58
N VAL A 152 5.33 -16.63 -7.14
CA VAL A 152 5.15 -15.34 -7.80
C VAL A 152 5.66 -15.38 -9.24
N LYS A 153 6.79 -16.03 -9.52
CA LYS A 153 7.26 -16.21 -10.89
C LYS A 153 6.33 -17.05 -11.75
N ALA A 154 5.74 -18.12 -11.19
CA ALA A 154 4.75 -18.92 -11.88
C ALA A 154 3.49 -18.10 -12.21
N ILE A 155 3.05 -17.23 -11.30
CA ILE A 155 1.93 -16.31 -11.50
C ILE A 155 2.25 -15.31 -12.64
N ILE A 156 3.42 -14.70 -12.63
CA ILE A 156 3.84 -13.76 -13.67
C ILE A 156 3.91 -14.41 -15.04
N THR A 157 4.34 -15.67 -15.12
CA THR A 157 4.42 -16.41 -16.39
C THR A 157 3.10 -17.04 -16.81
N GLY A 158 2.08 -17.06 -15.95
CA GLY A 158 0.78 -17.69 -16.21
C GLY A 158 0.82 -19.22 -16.26
N ASP A 159 1.82 -19.84 -15.64
CA ASP A 159 1.99 -21.30 -15.60
C ASP A 159 1.12 -21.90 -14.49
N ILE A 160 -0.09 -22.33 -14.87
CA ILE A 160 -1.11 -22.83 -13.94
C ILE A 160 -0.62 -24.11 -13.24
N ASP A 161 -0.01 -25.03 -13.98
CA ASP A 161 0.47 -26.31 -13.43
C ASP A 161 1.52 -26.08 -12.33
N ARG A 162 2.41 -25.12 -12.55
CA ARG A 162 3.38 -24.71 -11.52
C ARG A 162 2.75 -23.98 -10.36
N MET A 163 1.75 -23.12 -10.58
CA MET A 163 1.04 -22.46 -9.50
C MET A 163 0.41 -23.49 -8.57
N GLU A 164 -0.27 -24.51 -9.12
CA GLU A 164 -0.87 -25.60 -8.35
C GLU A 164 0.19 -26.41 -7.59
N ALA A 165 1.26 -26.80 -8.26
CA ALA A 165 2.34 -27.57 -7.65
C ALA A 165 3.07 -26.80 -6.52
N LEU A 166 3.07 -25.47 -6.58
CA LEU A 166 3.69 -24.58 -5.58
C LEU A 166 2.71 -24.10 -4.49
N GLY A 167 1.48 -24.60 -4.48
CA GLY A 167 0.53 -24.36 -3.40
C GLY A 167 -0.25 -23.05 -3.51
N ILE A 168 -0.64 -22.60 -4.72
CA ILE A 168 -1.43 -21.37 -4.92
C ILE A 168 -2.73 -21.38 -4.11
N TYR A 169 -3.35 -22.53 -3.90
CA TYR A 169 -4.60 -22.66 -3.15
C TYR A 169 -4.43 -22.52 -1.63
N GLU A 170 -3.21 -22.59 -1.13
CA GLU A 170 -2.90 -22.40 0.30
C GLU A 170 -2.68 -20.93 0.66
N VAL A 171 -2.47 -20.09 -0.35
CA VAL A 171 -2.17 -18.67 -0.16
C VAL A 171 -3.47 -17.88 -0.04
N ALA A 172 -3.60 -17.15 1.06
CA ALA A 172 -4.66 -16.17 1.27
C ALA A 172 -4.05 -14.77 1.44
N PRO A 173 -4.66 -13.72 0.87
CA PRO A 173 -4.18 -12.35 1.00
C PRO A 173 -3.97 -11.92 2.46
N GLU A 174 -4.90 -12.30 3.34
CA GLU A 174 -4.89 -11.96 4.76
C GLU A 174 -3.69 -12.58 5.51
N ARG A 175 -3.20 -13.72 5.07
CA ARG A 175 -2.01 -14.35 5.65
C ARG A 175 -0.72 -13.72 5.19
N SER A 176 -0.75 -13.08 4.02
CA SER A 176 0.42 -12.41 3.43
C SER A 176 0.57 -10.97 3.92
N GLU A 177 -0.52 -10.33 4.36
CA GLU A 177 -0.56 -8.90 4.68
C GLU A 177 0.30 -8.53 5.90
N GLU A 178 0.27 -9.31 6.95
CA GLU A 178 1.01 -8.99 8.18
C GLU A 178 2.53 -9.03 7.99
N HIS A 179 3.02 -9.90 7.09
CA HIS A 179 4.44 -10.09 6.86
C HIS A 179 4.97 -9.32 5.64
N THR A 180 4.12 -8.99 4.67
CA THR A 180 4.50 -8.15 3.52
C THR A 180 4.78 -6.71 3.91
N SER A 181 4.24 -6.19 4.99
CA SER A 181 4.55 -4.85 5.48
C SER A 181 6.04 -4.70 5.84
N GLU A 182 6.68 -5.72 6.40
CA GLU A 182 8.11 -5.73 6.65
C GLU A 182 8.94 -5.82 5.37
N LEU A 183 8.47 -6.56 4.36
CA LEU A 183 9.14 -6.68 3.06
C LEU A 183 9.01 -5.40 2.24
N GLN A 184 7.83 -4.81 2.18
CA GLN A 184 7.63 -3.55 1.48
C GLN A 184 8.46 -2.43 2.10
N SER A 185 8.60 -2.39 3.42
CA SER A 185 9.49 -1.43 4.09
C SER A 185 10.96 -1.63 3.72
N ARG A 186 11.36 -2.84 3.32
CA ARG A 186 12.72 -3.16 2.85
C ARG A 186 12.90 -2.96 1.35
N GLN A 187 11.83 -3.04 0.55
CA GLN A 187 11.88 -2.90 -0.91
C GLN A 187 11.63 -1.46 -1.41
N VAL A 188 11.17 -0.55 -0.55
CA VAL A 188 11.08 0.89 -0.86
C VAL A 188 12.49 1.52 -0.75
N ILE A 189 13.42 0.96 -1.49
CA ILE A 189 14.78 1.47 -1.66
C ILE A 189 14.95 1.91 -3.09
#